data_2766d0c096300a5e658c8b7054bf57ca
#
_entry.id   2766d0c096300a5e658c8b7054bf57ca
#
_cell.length_a   1.000
_cell.length_b   1.000
_cell.length_c   1.000
_cell.angle_alpha   90.00
_cell.angle_beta   90.00
_cell.angle_gamma   90.00
#
_symmetry.space_group_name_H-M   'P 1'
#
loop_
_entity.id
_entity.type
_entity.pdbx_description
1 polymer ?
#
loop_
_entity_poly.entity_id
_entity_poly.type
_entity_poly.pdbx_seq_one_letter_code
_entity_poly.pdbx_strand_id
1 'polypeptide(L)'
;MKGTDAITEGESAEMDRPLSRSELEHLVRSGLVPQEHADRAFAAFRDAVDWVSWLRLWTGAIGATFLLAGVMFFFAHNWQELSPLVRFGVLEAGIVVTVIGAALARFRSAVGQWLLSAASVLTGVLIAVYGQVYQTGADAYEVFALWSVLMLAWVAMARFPPLWVFWLVIVETALMLYAGQVLMPDEMADWSLVMSGMGLVTFGFLALWEWLQGKDRFADFRQDWIRSVMLVAGLFWLSAVLWRWIFDFGYRSETLEASRWIGLALWLAAVGGGIFFYTRVRPSVLGMSLCVLDVAVIVACTFGRVLLEDTWDEPVGWLIAAILAIGIFGGATAVILRFAKGLPDDEESQPGEVV
;
A
#
# COMPACT_ATOMS: atom_id res chain seq x y z
N MET A 1 55.28 39.58 9.72
CA MET A 1 53.89 39.70 9.29
C MET A 1 53.49 38.45 8.46
N LYS A 2 53.18 37.32 9.11
CA LYS A 2 52.70 36.10 8.46
C LYS A 2 51.90 35.27 9.51
N GLY A 3 50.88 35.85 10.07
CA GLY A 3 50.09 35.16 11.09
C GLY A 3 48.62 35.55 11.17
N THR A 4 48.19 36.50 10.31
CA THR A 4 46.82 37.06 10.39
C THR A 4 45.87 36.50 9.33
N ASP A 5 46.42 35.96 8.23
CA ASP A 5 45.58 35.52 7.09
C ASP A 5 45.03 34.06 7.24
N ALA A 6 45.69 33.24 8.09
CA ALA A 6 45.25 31.86 8.30
C ALA A 6 44.02 31.71 9.25
N ILE A 7 43.79 32.73 10.08
CA ILE A 7 42.65 32.73 11.03
C ILE A 7 41.35 33.13 10.29
N THR A 8 41.46 34.00 9.28
CA THR A 8 40.29 34.47 8.51
C THR A 8 39.76 33.45 7.51
N GLU A 9 40.60 32.58 6.95
CA GLU A 9 40.14 31.52 6.04
C GLU A 9 39.42 30.36 6.78
N GLY A 10 39.83 30.04 7.99
CA GLY A 10 39.14 29.04 8.81
C GLY A 10 37.76 29.49 9.31
N GLU A 11 37.66 30.78 9.69
CA GLU A 11 36.42 31.38 10.16
C GLU A 11 35.38 31.59 9.03
N SER A 12 35.81 31.90 7.81
CA SER A 12 34.92 32.02 6.65
C SER A 12 34.43 30.65 6.16
N ALA A 13 35.22 29.60 6.23
CA ALA A 13 34.82 28.24 5.87
C ALA A 13 33.84 27.64 6.91
N GLU A 14 33.88 28.07 8.15
CA GLU A 14 32.92 27.63 9.18
C GLU A 14 31.59 28.39 9.07
N MET A 15 31.58 29.62 8.57
CA MET A 15 30.38 30.42 8.31
C MET A 15 29.56 29.96 7.06
N ASP A 16 30.19 29.32 6.08
CA ASP A 16 29.56 28.82 4.87
C ASP A 16 28.99 27.37 5.05
N ARG A 17 29.18 26.78 6.22
CA ARG A 17 28.63 25.44 6.49
C ARG A 17 27.12 25.54 6.69
N PRO A 18 26.33 24.73 5.97
CA PRO A 18 24.88 24.71 6.18
C PRO A 18 24.56 24.28 7.62
N LEU A 19 23.81 25.11 8.32
CA LEU A 19 23.33 24.83 9.68
C LEU A 19 22.53 23.54 9.70
N SER A 20 22.77 22.69 10.70
CA SER A 20 21.95 21.53 10.96
C SER A 20 20.69 21.92 11.75
N ARG A 21 19.64 21.10 11.66
CA ARG A 21 18.40 21.33 12.43
C ARG A 21 18.66 21.42 13.94
N SER A 22 19.55 20.59 14.46
CA SER A 22 19.93 20.59 15.89
C SER A 22 20.66 21.86 16.31
N GLU A 23 21.49 22.42 15.45
CA GLU A 23 22.17 23.69 15.67
C GLU A 23 21.16 24.85 15.67
N LEU A 24 20.20 24.85 14.72
CA LEU A 24 19.14 25.84 14.70
C LEU A 24 18.27 25.76 15.99
N GLU A 25 17.89 24.55 16.43
CA GLU A 25 17.17 24.38 17.70
C GLU A 25 17.96 24.89 18.92
N HIS A 26 19.27 24.76 18.90
CA HIS A 26 20.15 25.29 19.95
C HIS A 26 20.20 26.84 19.91
N LEU A 27 20.32 27.44 18.71
CA LEU A 27 20.31 28.89 18.51
C LEU A 27 18.99 29.54 18.92
N VAL A 28 17.86 28.87 18.65
CA VAL A 28 16.55 29.33 19.08
C VAL A 28 16.40 29.25 20.61
N ARG A 29 16.83 28.13 21.23
CA ARG A 29 16.80 27.99 22.71
C ARG A 29 17.71 28.96 23.43
N SER A 30 18.85 29.34 22.84
CA SER A 30 19.76 30.34 23.40
C SER A 30 19.30 31.80 23.20
N GLY A 31 18.16 32.00 22.50
CA GLY A 31 17.59 33.34 22.25
C GLY A 31 18.35 34.15 21.18
N LEU A 32 19.31 33.53 20.49
CA LEU A 32 20.10 34.20 19.44
C LEU A 32 19.30 34.35 18.14
N VAL A 33 18.27 33.52 17.91
CA VAL A 33 17.34 33.62 16.78
C VAL A 33 15.96 33.94 17.34
N PRO A 34 15.33 35.08 16.95
CA PRO A 34 13.96 35.40 17.34
C PRO A 34 12.99 34.34 16.83
N GLN A 35 11.97 34.01 17.63
CA GLN A 35 10.99 32.96 17.35
C GLN A 35 10.29 33.15 16.00
N GLU A 36 10.03 34.41 15.63
CA GLU A 36 9.42 34.78 14.34
C GLU A 36 10.26 34.36 13.11
N HIS A 37 11.59 34.30 13.24
CA HIS A 37 12.49 33.85 12.18
C HIS A 37 12.77 32.37 12.26
N ALA A 38 12.62 31.77 13.43
CA ALA A 38 12.80 30.35 13.67
C ALA A 38 11.79 29.50 12.87
N ASP A 39 10.53 29.90 12.81
CA ASP A 39 9.47 29.17 12.11
C ASP A 39 9.74 29.12 10.60
N ARG A 40 10.22 30.22 10.02
CA ARG A 40 10.61 30.26 8.60
C ARG A 40 11.85 29.41 8.31
N ALA A 41 12.83 29.41 9.22
CA ALA A 41 14.03 28.59 9.09
C ALA A 41 13.69 27.10 9.26
N PHE A 42 12.82 26.74 10.21
CA PHE A 42 12.34 25.36 10.37
C PHE A 42 11.48 24.88 9.20
N ALA A 43 10.71 25.76 8.55
CA ALA A 43 9.98 25.43 7.32
C ALA A 43 10.95 25.06 6.19
N ALA A 44 12.03 25.81 6.00
CA ALA A 44 13.06 25.49 5.01
C ALA A 44 13.74 24.12 5.25
N PHE A 45 13.90 23.69 6.51
CA PHE A 45 14.39 22.35 6.84
C PHE A 45 13.33 21.24 6.61
N ARG A 46 12.05 21.56 6.72
CA ARG A 46 10.97 20.61 6.47
C ARG A 46 10.83 20.27 4.99
N ASP A 47 11.12 21.22 4.12
CA ASP A 47 11.06 21.05 2.67
C ASP A 47 12.34 20.48 2.06
N ALA A 48 13.45 20.49 2.81
CA ALA A 48 14.70 19.86 2.38
C ALA A 48 14.60 18.33 2.59
N VAL A 49 14.42 17.60 1.51
CA VAL A 49 14.54 16.13 1.52
C VAL A 49 15.96 15.79 1.96
N ASP A 50 16.11 15.17 3.13
CA ASP A 50 17.41 14.64 3.58
C ASP A 50 17.79 13.43 2.71
N TRP A 51 18.37 13.75 1.54
CA TRP A 51 18.81 12.77 0.56
C TRP A 51 19.81 11.75 1.14
N VAL A 52 20.59 12.13 2.12
CA VAL A 52 21.58 11.25 2.76
C VAL A 52 20.88 10.19 3.60
N SER A 53 19.93 10.59 4.43
CA SER A 53 19.12 9.67 5.24
C SER A 53 18.23 8.82 4.35
N TRP A 54 17.63 9.39 3.31
CA TRP A 54 16.86 8.66 2.31
C TRP A 54 17.73 7.59 1.60
N LEU A 55 18.88 7.99 1.08
CA LEU A 55 19.80 7.09 0.39
C LEU A 55 20.31 5.97 1.32
N ARG A 56 20.65 6.30 2.57
CA ARG A 56 21.08 5.33 3.59
C ARG A 56 19.98 4.31 3.88
N LEU A 57 18.75 4.76 4.02
CA LEU A 57 17.58 3.90 4.26
C LEU A 57 17.39 2.92 3.09
N TRP A 58 17.35 3.43 1.87
CA TRP A 58 17.13 2.61 0.68
C TRP A 58 18.29 1.67 0.37
N THR A 59 19.55 2.14 0.50
CA THR A 59 20.72 1.28 0.32
C THR A 59 20.74 0.19 1.39
N GLY A 60 20.41 0.52 2.64
CA GLY A 60 20.28 -0.46 3.71
C GLY A 60 19.16 -1.48 3.44
N ALA A 61 18.00 -1.03 2.98
CA ALA A 61 16.88 -1.90 2.63
C ALA A 61 17.23 -2.85 1.47
N ILE A 62 17.86 -2.33 0.41
CA ILE A 62 18.32 -3.14 -0.73
C ILE A 62 19.38 -4.16 -0.26
N GLY A 63 20.37 -3.72 0.52
CA GLY A 63 21.40 -4.61 1.07
C GLY A 63 20.82 -5.71 1.95
N ALA A 64 19.88 -5.38 2.83
CA ALA A 64 19.15 -6.35 3.64
C ALA A 64 18.34 -7.34 2.79
N THR A 65 17.69 -6.85 1.73
CA THR A 65 16.95 -7.70 0.79
C THR A 65 17.86 -8.70 0.09
N PHE A 66 19.01 -8.25 -0.42
CA PHE A 66 19.99 -9.16 -1.06
C PHE A 66 20.58 -10.16 -0.07
N LEU A 67 20.86 -9.73 1.17
CA LEU A 67 21.35 -10.65 2.20
C LEU A 67 20.32 -11.72 2.52
N LEU A 68 19.06 -11.33 2.72
CA LEU A 68 17.95 -12.26 2.97
C LEU A 68 17.74 -13.20 1.78
N ALA A 69 17.77 -12.68 0.55
CA ALA A 69 17.69 -13.51 -0.65
C ALA A 69 18.83 -14.52 -0.72
N GLY A 70 20.09 -14.11 -0.43
CA GLY A 70 21.24 -15.00 -0.39
C GLY A 70 21.07 -16.12 0.66
N VAL A 71 20.60 -15.78 1.86
CA VAL A 71 20.29 -16.79 2.89
C VAL A 71 19.18 -17.73 2.43
N MET A 72 18.11 -17.21 1.81
CA MET A 72 17.04 -18.03 1.26
C MET A 72 17.53 -18.97 0.16
N PHE A 73 18.35 -18.49 -0.76
CA PHE A 73 18.96 -19.32 -1.82
C PHE A 73 19.86 -20.41 -1.25
N PHE A 74 20.67 -20.10 -0.23
CA PHE A 74 21.50 -21.08 0.43
C PHE A 74 20.67 -22.20 1.05
N PHE A 75 19.62 -21.85 1.80
CA PHE A 75 18.71 -22.85 2.37
C PHE A 75 17.92 -23.58 1.28
N ALA A 76 17.45 -22.91 0.25
CA ALA A 76 16.70 -23.53 -0.83
C ALA A 76 17.56 -24.55 -1.60
N HIS A 77 18.83 -24.25 -1.84
CA HIS A 77 19.77 -25.16 -2.53
C HIS A 77 20.02 -26.43 -1.72
N ASN A 78 20.25 -26.31 -0.43
CA ASN A 78 20.55 -27.44 0.45
C ASN A 78 19.28 -28.07 1.05
N TRP A 79 18.09 -27.48 0.78
CA TRP A 79 16.84 -27.86 1.43
C TRP A 79 16.45 -29.31 1.25
N GLN A 80 16.70 -29.86 0.05
CA GLN A 80 16.35 -31.25 -0.28
C GLN A 80 17.22 -32.28 0.44
N GLU A 81 18.44 -31.89 0.81
CA GLU A 81 19.38 -32.76 1.55
C GLU A 81 19.06 -32.80 3.07
N LEU A 82 18.34 -31.82 3.59
CA LEU A 82 17.96 -31.79 5.00
C LEU A 82 16.87 -32.81 5.31
N SER A 83 17.04 -33.52 6.43
CA SER A 83 15.97 -34.39 6.93
C SER A 83 14.72 -33.57 7.28
N PRO A 84 13.51 -34.15 7.19
CA PRO A 84 12.26 -33.47 7.56
C PRO A 84 12.30 -32.83 8.96
N LEU A 85 12.86 -33.55 9.95
CA LEU A 85 13.00 -33.05 11.31
C LEU A 85 13.84 -31.77 11.39
N VAL A 86 14.95 -31.72 10.62
CA VAL A 86 15.81 -30.52 10.60
C VAL A 86 15.10 -29.36 9.92
N ARG A 87 14.34 -29.59 8.85
CA ARG A 87 13.55 -28.52 8.19
C ARG A 87 12.55 -27.89 9.15
N PHE A 88 11.79 -28.69 9.87
CA PHE A 88 10.85 -28.21 10.89
C PHE A 88 11.57 -27.48 12.02
N GLY A 89 12.63 -28.11 12.57
CA GLY A 89 13.38 -27.53 13.67
C GLY A 89 13.98 -26.15 13.35
N VAL A 90 14.49 -25.94 12.13
CA VAL A 90 15.02 -24.63 11.69
C VAL A 90 13.89 -23.58 11.61
N LEU A 91 12.73 -23.94 11.05
CA LEU A 91 11.61 -23.02 10.91
C LEU A 91 10.98 -22.67 12.26
N GLU A 92 10.75 -23.67 13.10
CA GLU A 92 10.22 -23.48 14.45
C GLU A 92 11.18 -22.64 15.32
N ALA A 93 12.48 -22.95 15.28
CA ALA A 93 13.49 -22.14 15.95
C ALA A 93 13.50 -20.69 15.44
N GLY A 94 13.37 -20.49 14.14
CA GLY A 94 13.24 -19.17 13.52
C GLY A 94 12.04 -18.39 14.04
N ILE A 95 10.86 -19.03 14.12
CA ILE A 95 9.65 -18.42 14.68
C ILE A 95 9.85 -18.08 16.16
N VAL A 96 10.38 -19.01 16.96
CA VAL A 96 10.61 -18.79 18.39
C VAL A 96 11.60 -17.63 18.61
N VAL A 97 12.72 -17.61 17.89
CA VAL A 97 13.75 -16.57 18.00
C VAL A 97 13.18 -15.20 17.61
N THR A 98 12.42 -15.12 16.52
CA THR A 98 11.81 -13.85 16.09
C THR A 98 10.75 -13.35 17.07
N VAL A 99 9.93 -14.22 17.62
CA VAL A 99 8.90 -13.86 18.63
C VAL A 99 9.54 -13.45 19.96
N ILE A 100 10.54 -14.19 20.46
CA ILE A 100 11.28 -13.80 21.66
C ILE A 100 12.01 -12.47 21.43
N GLY A 101 12.68 -12.31 20.28
CA GLY A 101 13.33 -11.06 19.92
C GLY A 101 12.34 -9.88 19.87
N ALA A 102 11.15 -10.08 19.32
CA ALA A 102 10.09 -9.08 19.31
C ALA A 102 9.59 -8.73 20.73
N ALA A 103 9.47 -9.73 21.61
CA ALA A 103 9.11 -9.49 23.01
C ALA A 103 10.17 -8.66 23.75
N LEU A 104 11.45 -9.01 23.60
CA LEU A 104 12.58 -8.29 24.18
C LEU A 104 12.71 -6.85 23.63
N ALA A 105 12.50 -6.67 22.33
CA ALA A 105 12.52 -5.36 21.68
C ALA A 105 11.24 -4.53 21.92
N ARG A 106 10.24 -5.08 22.58
CA ARG A 106 8.85 -4.64 22.67
C ARG A 106 8.09 -4.79 21.33
N PHE A 107 6.98 -5.48 21.32
CA PHE A 107 6.18 -5.81 20.13
C PHE A 107 5.81 -4.61 19.24
N ARG A 108 5.66 -3.41 19.81
CA ARG A 108 5.29 -2.18 19.11
C ARG A 108 6.47 -1.30 18.72
N SER A 109 7.70 -1.68 19.03
CA SER A 109 8.88 -1.00 18.50
C SER A 109 9.07 -1.36 17.02
N ALA A 110 9.80 -0.53 16.27
CA ALA A 110 10.08 -0.83 14.86
C ALA A 110 10.75 -2.21 14.69
N VAL A 111 11.72 -2.54 15.54
CA VAL A 111 12.39 -3.85 15.52
C VAL A 111 11.41 -4.97 15.85
N GLY A 112 10.56 -4.82 16.88
CA GLY A 112 9.57 -5.82 17.27
C GLY A 112 8.54 -6.06 16.15
N GLN A 113 8.10 -5.01 15.47
CA GLN A 113 7.17 -5.10 14.34
C GLN A 113 7.77 -5.87 13.16
N TRP A 114 9.02 -5.61 12.80
CA TRP A 114 9.72 -6.37 11.74
C TRP A 114 9.95 -7.83 12.13
N LEU A 115 10.30 -8.10 13.39
CA LEU A 115 10.47 -9.48 13.88
C LEU A 115 9.15 -10.26 13.87
N LEU A 116 8.02 -9.64 14.24
CA LEU A 116 6.70 -10.28 14.12
C LEU A 116 6.28 -10.48 12.65
N SER A 117 6.69 -9.57 11.76
CA SER A 117 6.48 -9.75 10.32
C SER A 117 7.27 -10.96 9.81
N ALA A 118 8.51 -11.13 10.25
CA ALA A 118 9.30 -12.32 9.93
C ALA A 118 8.66 -13.62 10.49
N ALA A 119 8.18 -13.61 11.74
CA ALA A 119 7.44 -14.75 12.32
C ALA A 119 6.19 -15.09 11.48
N SER A 120 5.47 -14.06 10.99
CA SER A 120 4.29 -14.26 10.13
C SER A 120 4.64 -14.96 8.81
N VAL A 121 5.74 -14.57 8.17
CA VAL A 121 6.22 -15.21 6.94
C VAL A 121 6.69 -16.65 7.22
N LEU A 122 7.50 -16.85 8.28
CA LEU A 122 7.99 -18.17 8.65
C LEU A 122 6.85 -19.14 8.98
N THR A 123 5.75 -18.66 9.55
CA THR A 123 4.54 -19.48 9.78
C THR A 123 3.97 -20.02 8.47
N GLY A 124 3.89 -19.19 7.42
CA GLY A 124 3.45 -19.64 6.10
C GLY A 124 4.40 -20.66 5.47
N VAL A 125 5.70 -20.42 5.59
CA VAL A 125 6.74 -21.35 5.09
C VAL A 125 6.64 -22.71 5.83
N LEU A 126 6.41 -22.68 7.15
CA LEU A 126 6.24 -23.91 7.96
C LEU A 126 5.06 -24.74 7.47
N ILE A 127 3.91 -24.10 7.20
CA ILE A 127 2.71 -24.79 6.68
C ILE A 127 3.00 -25.40 5.31
N ALA A 128 3.65 -24.63 4.42
CA ALA A 128 4.00 -25.11 3.07
C ALA A 128 4.95 -26.32 3.12
N VAL A 129 5.96 -26.27 4.00
CA VAL A 129 6.90 -27.39 4.21
C VAL A 129 6.19 -28.61 4.81
N TYR A 130 5.24 -28.39 5.72
CA TYR A 130 4.42 -29.47 6.25
C TYR A 130 3.65 -30.18 5.13
N GLY A 131 2.99 -29.43 4.27
CA GLY A 131 2.28 -30.00 3.12
C GLY A 131 3.20 -30.80 2.16
N GLN A 132 4.42 -30.28 1.90
CA GLN A 132 5.40 -30.95 1.07
C GLN A 132 5.93 -32.26 1.68
N VAL A 133 6.27 -32.25 2.96
CA VAL A 133 6.88 -33.41 3.64
C VAL A 133 5.87 -34.54 3.83
N TYR A 134 4.65 -34.21 4.24
CA TYR A 134 3.61 -35.20 4.51
C TYR A 134 2.71 -35.50 3.32
N GLN A 135 2.91 -34.84 2.19
CA GLN A 135 2.11 -35.02 0.96
C GLN A 135 0.61 -35.04 1.29
N THR A 136 0.18 -34.06 2.07
CA THR A 136 -1.18 -34.00 2.65
C THR A 136 -2.29 -33.99 1.60
N GLY A 137 -1.97 -33.72 0.33
CA GLY A 137 -2.96 -33.52 -0.71
C GLY A 137 -3.83 -32.28 -0.51
N ALA A 138 -3.45 -31.40 0.42
CA ALA A 138 -4.17 -30.16 0.71
C ALA A 138 -4.13 -29.23 -0.50
N ASP A 139 -5.28 -28.65 -0.82
CA ASP A 139 -5.38 -27.65 -1.87
C ASP A 139 -4.65 -26.38 -1.48
N ALA A 140 -4.20 -25.62 -2.49
CA ALA A 140 -3.42 -24.40 -2.23
C ALA A 140 -4.21 -23.38 -1.40
N TYR A 141 -5.52 -23.25 -1.58
CA TYR A 141 -6.34 -22.33 -0.80
C TYR A 141 -6.34 -22.68 0.71
N GLU A 142 -6.27 -23.96 1.08
CA GLU A 142 -6.25 -24.40 2.48
C GLU A 142 -4.97 -23.91 3.18
N VAL A 143 -3.83 -23.96 2.47
CA VAL A 143 -2.54 -23.46 2.97
C VAL A 143 -2.63 -21.97 3.29
N PHE A 144 -3.16 -21.17 2.37
CA PHE A 144 -3.29 -19.72 2.57
C PHE A 144 -4.37 -19.38 3.62
N ALA A 145 -5.46 -20.13 3.67
CA ALA A 145 -6.49 -19.95 4.68
C ALA A 145 -5.93 -20.23 6.09
N LEU A 146 -5.25 -21.37 6.27
CA LEU A 146 -4.61 -21.69 7.55
C LEU A 146 -3.54 -20.65 7.92
N TRP A 147 -2.73 -20.22 6.96
CA TRP A 147 -1.74 -19.17 7.16
C TRP A 147 -2.37 -17.87 7.64
N SER A 148 -3.45 -17.41 7.00
CA SER A 148 -4.16 -16.20 7.40
C SER A 148 -4.68 -16.24 8.83
N VAL A 149 -5.18 -17.41 9.27
CA VAL A 149 -5.66 -17.62 10.64
C VAL A 149 -4.52 -17.59 11.65
N LEU A 150 -3.45 -18.35 11.40
CA LEU A 150 -2.34 -18.45 12.34
C LEU A 150 -1.54 -17.14 12.47
N MET A 151 -1.31 -16.41 11.37
CA MET A 151 -0.59 -15.15 11.45
C MET A 151 -1.39 -14.01 12.09
N LEU A 152 -2.71 -14.16 12.23
CA LEU A 152 -3.57 -13.11 12.81
C LEU A 152 -3.14 -12.73 14.23
N ALA A 153 -2.62 -13.69 15.01
CA ALA A 153 -2.08 -13.43 16.34
C ALA A 153 -0.90 -12.42 16.27
N TRP A 154 0.03 -12.62 15.36
CA TRP A 154 1.18 -11.74 15.15
C TRP A 154 0.77 -10.37 14.65
N VAL A 155 -0.18 -10.33 13.71
CA VAL A 155 -0.75 -9.09 13.16
C VAL A 155 -1.39 -8.24 14.26
N ALA A 156 -2.19 -8.86 15.13
CA ALA A 156 -2.86 -8.19 16.23
C ALA A 156 -1.87 -7.67 17.30
N MET A 157 -0.80 -8.42 17.58
CA MET A 157 0.23 -8.06 18.56
C MET A 157 1.14 -6.94 18.05
N ALA A 158 1.56 -7.00 16.78
CA ALA A 158 2.46 -6.03 16.17
C ALA A 158 1.82 -4.64 16.05
N ARG A 159 0.52 -4.56 15.85
CA ARG A 159 -0.20 -3.32 15.48
C ARG A 159 0.54 -2.55 14.39
N PHE A 160 1.12 -3.27 13.45
CA PHE A 160 1.93 -2.75 12.36
C PHE A 160 1.10 -2.69 11.08
N PRO A 161 0.74 -1.48 10.60
CA PRO A 161 -0.14 -1.33 9.45
C PRO A 161 0.30 -2.08 8.18
N PRO A 162 1.59 -2.12 7.78
CA PRO A 162 2.01 -2.93 6.64
C PRO A 162 1.72 -4.42 6.80
N LEU A 163 1.79 -4.95 8.02
CA LEU A 163 1.50 -6.35 8.30
C LEU A 163 0.01 -6.67 8.16
N TRP A 164 -0.88 -5.69 8.43
CA TRP A 164 -2.32 -5.82 8.16
C TRP A 164 -2.61 -5.86 6.66
N VAL A 165 -1.92 -5.05 5.85
CA VAL A 165 -2.03 -5.12 4.39
C VAL A 165 -1.54 -6.48 3.87
N PHE A 166 -0.41 -6.95 4.37
CA PHE A 166 0.11 -8.27 4.02
C PHE A 166 -0.88 -9.40 4.41
N TRP A 167 -1.48 -9.31 5.59
CA TRP A 167 -2.52 -10.25 6.01
C TRP A 167 -3.73 -10.24 5.06
N LEU A 168 -4.19 -9.05 4.64
CA LEU A 168 -5.27 -8.93 3.68
C LEU A 168 -4.91 -9.60 2.35
N VAL A 169 -3.69 -9.41 1.86
CA VAL A 169 -3.21 -10.07 0.62
C VAL A 169 -3.25 -11.60 0.77
N ILE A 170 -2.86 -12.14 1.92
CA ILE A 170 -2.93 -13.60 2.17
C ILE A 170 -4.40 -14.07 2.20
N VAL A 171 -5.30 -13.33 2.84
CA VAL A 171 -6.75 -13.63 2.84
C VAL A 171 -7.31 -13.60 1.43
N GLU A 172 -7.01 -12.54 0.66
CA GLU A 172 -7.46 -12.42 -0.72
C GLU A 172 -6.90 -13.54 -1.61
N THR A 173 -5.64 -13.92 -1.41
CA THR A 173 -5.04 -15.06 -2.12
C THR A 173 -5.78 -16.36 -1.80
N ALA A 174 -6.09 -16.62 -0.52
CA ALA A 174 -6.87 -17.78 -0.12
C ALA A 174 -8.25 -17.81 -0.79
N LEU A 175 -8.96 -16.69 -0.78
CA LEU A 175 -10.29 -16.57 -1.41
C LEU A 175 -10.22 -16.74 -2.93
N MET A 176 -9.22 -16.17 -3.58
CA MET A 176 -9.02 -16.30 -5.03
C MET A 176 -8.73 -17.73 -5.44
N LEU A 177 -7.85 -18.41 -4.70
CA LEU A 177 -7.55 -19.82 -4.93
C LEU A 177 -8.77 -20.71 -4.64
N TYR A 178 -9.51 -20.45 -3.56
CA TYR A 178 -10.76 -21.14 -3.26
C TYR A 178 -11.77 -20.99 -4.38
N ALA A 179 -11.94 -19.77 -4.90
CA ALA A 179 -12.82 -19.52 -6.03
C ALA A 179 -12.40 -20.31 -7.27
N GLY A 180 -11.09 -20.30 -7.60
CA GLY A 180 -10.57 -21.01 -8.77
C GLY A 180 -10.58 -22.54 -8.65
N GLN A 181 -10.40 -23.07 -7.45
CA GLN A 181 -10.29 -24.52 -7.20
C GLN A 181 -11.62 -25.19 -6.83
N VAL A 182 -12.55 -24.45 -6.23
CA VAL A 182 -13.82 -25.01 -5.72
C VAL A 182 -15.03 -24.41 -6.43
N LEU A 183 -15.18 -23.06 -6.42
CA LEU A 183 -16.41 -22.43 -6.89
C LEU A 183 -16.56 -22.46 -8.42
N MET A 184 -15.46 -22.31 -9.16
CA MET A 184 -15.51 -22.28 -10.62
C MET A 184 -15.63 -23.66 -11.25
N PRO A 185 -14.90 -24.71 -10.81
CA PRO A 185 -15.08 -26.05 -11.34
C PRO A 185 -16.50 -26.58 -11.15
N ASP A 186 -17.14 -26.21 -10.03
CA ASP A 186 -18.51 -26.61 -9.72
C ASP A 186 -19.59 -25.67 -10.32
N GLU A 187 -19.18 -24.71 -11.16
CA GLU A 187 -20.06 -23.70 -11.79
C GLU A 187 -20.87 -22.86 -10.78
N MET A 188 -20.46 -22.84 -9.51
CA MET A 188 -21.15 -22.09 -8.45
C MET A 188 -20.92 -20.58 -8.55
N ALA A 189 -19.84 -20.15 -9.19
CA ALA A 189 -19.52 -18.74 -9.39
C ALA A 189 -18.83 -18.51 -10.72
N ASP A 190 -19.01 -17.31 -11.26
CA ASP A 190 -18.21 -16.80 -12.36
C ASP A 190 -17.14 -15.79 -11.86
N TRP A 191 -16.20 -15.45 -12.74
CA TRP A 191 -15.14 -14.50 -12.43
C TRP A 191 -15.69 -13.12 -12.00
N SER A 192 -16.82 -12.68 -12.52
CA SER A 192 -17.39 -11.38 -12.17
C SER A 192 -17.89 -11.37 -10.73
N LEU A 193 -18.50 -12.46 -10.26
CA LEU A 193 -18.90 -12.62 -8.86
C LEU A 193 -17.68 -12.70 -7.95
N VAL A 194 -16.66 -13.46 -8.34
CA VAL A 194 -15.41 -13.57 -7.56
C VAL A 194 -14.75 -12.20 -7.40
N MET A 195 -14.53 -11.46 -8.48
CA MET A 195 -13.93 -10.14 -8.44
C MET A 195 -14.78 -9.13 -7.64
N SER A 196 -16.11 -9.21 -7.79
CA SER A 196 -17.03 -8.41 -6.97
C SER A 196 -16.89 -8.73 -5.48
N GLY A 197 -16.78 -10.02 -5.14
CA GLY A 197 -16.54 -10.49 -3.77
C GLY A 197 -15.22 -9.99 -3.20
N MET A 198 -14.14 -10.05 -3.99
CA MET A 198 -12.83 -9.52 -3.60
C MET A 198 -12.89 -8.01 -3.33
N GLY A 199 -13.55 -7.25 -4.21
CA GLY A 199 -13.80 -5.82 -4.00
C GLY A 199 -14.57 -5.55 -2.70
N LEU A 200 -15.61 -6.33 -2.40
CA LEU A 200 -16.37 -6.20 -1.16
C LEU A 200 -15.52 -6.53 0.08
N VAL A 201 -14.66 -7.55 0.03
CA VAL A 201 -13.73 -7.87 1.13
C VAL A 201 -12.77 -6.71 1.37
N THR A 202 -12.14 -6.18 0.31
CA THR A 202 -11.21 -5.05 0.41
C THR A 202 -11.90 -3.78 0.95
N PHE A 203 -13.07 -3.42 0.41
CA PHE A 203 -13.82 -2.26 0.91
C PHE A 203 -14.38 -2.46 2.31
N GLY A 204 -14.78 -3.69 2.67
CA GLY A 204 -15.17 -4.05 4.03
C GLY A 204 -14.01 -3.85 5.01
N PHE A 205 -12.80 -4.26 4.61
CA PHE A 205 -11.60 -4.03 5.40
C PHE A 205 -11.24 -2.53 5.49
N LEU A 206 -11.36 -1.78 4.39
CA LEU A 206 -11.18 -0.33 4.39
C LEU A 206 -12.17 0.37 5.34
N ALA A 207 -13.45 -0.01 5.30
CA ALA A 207 -14.47 0.54 6.19
C ALA A 207 -14.18 0.22 7.67
N LEU A 208 -13.76 -1.02 7.96
CA LEU A 208 -13.32 -1.42 9.30
C LEU A 208 -12.10 -0.61 9.74
N TRP A 209 -11.13 -0.42 8.86
CA TRP A 209 -9.93 0.39 9.11
C TRP A 209 -10.28 1.83 9.45
N GLU A 210 -11.14 2.47 8.65
CA GLU A 210 -11.62 3.83 8.89
C GLU A 210 -12.38 3.95 10.23
N TRP A 211 -13.20 2.96 10.56
CA TRP A 211 -13.92 2.93 11.82
C TRP A 211 -12.98 2.77 13.03
N LEU A 212 -11.94 1.94 12.91
CA LEU A 212 -10.93 1.75 13.96
C LEU A 212 -10.10 3.01 14.18
N GLN A 213 -9.72 3.73 13.12
CA GLN A 213 -8.97 4.99 13.23
C GLN A 213 -9.72 6.08 14.00
N GLY A 214 -11.05 6.03 14.02
CA GLY A 214 -11.88 6.95 14.80
C GLY A 214 -11.80 6.73 16.31
N LYS A 215 -11.10 5.68 16.78
CA LYS A 215 -10.98 5.36 18.21
C LYS A 215 -9.57 5.67 18.71
N ASP A 216 -9.45 6.38 19.82
CA ASP A 216 -8.16 6.78 20.43
C ASP A 216 -7.24 5.59 20.73
N ARG A 217 -7.83 4.43 21.03
CA ARG A 217 -7.10 3.17 21.30
C ARG A 217 -6.28 2.69 20.11
N PHE A 218 -6.56 3.17 18.90
CA PHE A 218 -5.95 2.77 17.64
C PHE A 218 -5.25 3.95 16.93
N ALA A 219 -4.76 4.93 17.69
CA ALA A 219 -4.03 6.09 17.15
C ALA A 219 -2.84 5.68 16.26
N ASP A 220 -2.17 4.54 16.57
CA ASP A 220 -1.06 3.98 15.80
C ASP A 220 -1.45 3.61 14.35
N PHE A 221 -2.76 3.49 14.07
CA PHE A 221 -3.33 3.14 12.76
C PHE A 221 -3.58 4.35 11.85
N ARG A 222 -3.28 5.57 12.29
CA ARG A 222 -3.47 6.81 11.51
C ARG A 222 -2.40 6.95 10.43
N GLN A 223 -2.48 6.13 9.39
CA GLN A 223 -1.57 6.15 8.25
C GLN A 223 -2.38 6.25 6.94
N ASP A 224 -2.31 7.39 6.28
CA ASP A 224 -3.13 7.71 5.10
C ASP A 224 -2.77 6.86 3.88
N TRP A 225 -1.51 6.40 3.76
CA TRP A 225 -1.10 5.58 2.63
C TRP A 225 -1.84 4.24 2.55
N ILE A 226 -2.18 3.62 3.69
CA ILE A 226 -2.92 2.34 3.72
C ILE A 226 -4.32 2.50 3.15
N ARG A 227 -4.99 3.59 3.52
CA ARG A 227 -6.28 3.96 2.94
C ARG A 227 -6.20 4.00 1.43
N SER A 228 -5.17 4.66 0.91
CA SER A 228 -4.96 4.80 -0.54
C SER A 228 -4.68 3.46 -1.20
N VAL A 229 -3.85 2.61 -0.60
CA VAL A 229 -3.55 1.25 -1.10
C VAL A 229 -4.82 0.39 -1.13
N MET A 230 -5.62 0.39 -0.05
CA MET A 230 -6.87 -0.38 0.00
C MET A 230 -7.93 0.16 -0.97
N LEU A 231 -8.00 1.49 -1.13
CA LEU A 231 -8.90 2.11 -2.09
C LEU A 231 -8.54 1.69 -3.52
N VAL A 232 -7.25 1.75 -3.88
CA VAL A 232 -6.76 1.29 -5.19
C VAL A 232 -7.04 -0.20 -5.40
N ALA A 233 -6.76 -1.05 -4.41
CA ALA A 233 -7.00 -2.48 -4.52
C ALA A 233 -8.49 -2.81 -4.66
N GLY A 234 -9.35 -2.17 -3.88
CA GLY A 234 -10.81 -2.35 -3.97
C GLY A 234 -11.39 -1.88 -5.29
N LEU A 235 -10.96 -0.70 -5.79
CA LEU A 235 -11.33 -0.20 -7.11
C LEU A 235 -10.82 -1.15 -8.21
N PHE A 236 -9.57 -1.62 -8.12
CA PHE A 236 -9.00 -2.56 -9.09
C PHE A 236 -9.87 -3.82 -9.24
N TRP A 237 -10.28 -4.45 -8.13
CA TRP A 237 -11.14 -5.64 -8.18
C TRP A 237 -12.49 -5.37 -8.84
N LEU A 238 -13.16 -4.26 -8.50
CA LEU A 238 -14.44 -3.92 -9.09
C LEU A 238 -14.30 -3.48 -10.56
N SER A 239 -13.26 -2.72 -10.89
CA SER A 239 -12.98 -2.32 -12.27
C SER A 239 -12.59 -3.50 -13.16
N ALA A 240 -11.98 -4.54 -12.60
CA ALA A 240 -11.66 -5.77 -13.33
C ALA A 240 -12.92 -6.46 -13.91
N VAL A 241 -14.08 -6.35 -13.22
CA VAL A 241 -15.36 -6.82 -13.76
C VAL A 241 -15.73 -6.06 -15.03
N LEU A 242 -15.57 -4.73 -15.02
CA LEU A 242 -15.88 -3.86 -16.15
C LEU A 242 -14.90 -4.06 -17.30
N TRP A 243 -13.62 -4.20 -17.02
CA TRP A 243 -12.61 -4.51 -18.04
C TRP A 243 -12.91 -5.82 -18.74
N ARG A 244 -13.31 -6.84 -17.99
CA ARG A 244 -13.75 -8.11 -18.58
C ARG A 244 -14.94 -7.94 -19.52
N TRP A 245 -15.90 -7.07 -19.17
CA TRP A 245 -17.04 -6.76 -20.00
C TRP A 245 -16.64 -5.96 -21.24
N ILE A 246 -15.82 -4.93 -21.09
CA ILE A 246 -15.36 -4.05 -22.18
C ILE A 246 -14.57 -4.84 -23.23
N PHE A 247 -13.64 -5.71 -22.78
CA PHE A 247 -12.74 -6.42 -23.69
C PHE A 247 -13.22 -7.80 -24.10
N ASP A 248 -14.38 -8.24 -23.64
CA ASP A 248 -15.03 -9.52 -23.97
C ASP A 248 -14.04 -10.71 -23.96
N PHE A 249 -13.34 -10.91 -22.84
CA PHE A 249 -12.43 -12.02 -22.64
C PHE A 249 -13.19 -13.35 -22.56
N GLY A 250 -13.87 -13.73 -23.65
CA GLY A 250 -14.47 -15.00 -24.00
C GLY A 250 -15.21 -15.76 -22.90
N TYR A 251 -16.45 -15.88 -23.04
CA TYR A 251 -17.44 -16.88 -22.67
C TYR A 251 -18.80 -16.20 -22.55
N ARG A 252 -19.63 -16.35 -23.58
CA ARG A 252 -21.06 -16.02 -23.51
C ARG A 252 -21.77 -17.18 -22.80
N SER A 253 -22.04 -17.05 -21.50
CA SER A 253 -23.08 -17.85 -20.87
C SER A 253 -24.17 -16.93 -20.34
N GLU A 254 -25.42 -17.36 -20.45
CA GLU A 254 -26.59 -16.56 -20.03
C GLU A 254 -26.61 -16.23 -18.53
N THR A 255 -25.99 -17.07 -17.70
CA THR A 255 -25.82 -16.82 -16.25
C THR A 255 -24.91 -15.62 -15.94
N LEU A 256 -24.09 -15.17 -16.89
CA LEU A 256 -23.12 -14.09 -16.75
C LEU A 256 -23.75 -12.68 -16.78
N GLU A 257 -24.98 -12.51 -17.25
CA GLU A 257 -25.55 -11.15 -17.34
C GLU A 257 -25.84 -10.55 -15.96
N ALA A 258 -26.42 -11.31 -15.06
CA ALA A 258 -26.77 -10.82 -13.72
C ALA A 258 -25.53 -10.43 -12.92
N SER A 259 -24.45 -11.21 -12.96
CA SER A 259 -23.21 -10.96 -12.24
C SER A 259 -22.46 -9.70 -12.73
N ARG A 260 -22.55 -9.42 -14.04
CA ARG A 260 -22.01 -8.19 -14.65
C ARG A 260 -22.73 -6.95 -14.14
N TRP A 261 -24.06 -6.99 -14.08
CA TRP A 261 -24.87 -5.88 -13.56
C TRP A 261 -24.63 -5.65 -12.06
N ILE A 262 -24.46 -6.72 -11.29
CA ILE A 262 -24.06 -6.64 -9.88
C ILE A 262 -22.71 -5.95 -9.76
N GLY A 263 -21.72 -6.37 -10.55
CA GLY A 263 -20.39 -5.75 -10.54
C GLY A 263 -20.43 -4.28 -10.91
N LEU A 264 -21.19 -3.89 -11.94
CA LEU A 264 -21.38 -2.48 -12.31
C LEU A 264 -22.03 -1.68 -11.17
N ALA A 265 -23.08 -2.22 -10.56
CA ALA A 265 -23.76 -1.56 -9.44
C ALA A 265 -22.81 -1.36 -8.24
N LEU A 266 -22.01 -2.36 -7.91
CA LEU A 266 -21.01 -2.28 -6.83
C LEU A 266 -19.91 -1.26 -7.17
N TRP A 267 -19.43 -1.25 -8.41
CA TRP A 267 -18.45 -0.27 -8.86
C TRP A 267 -18.99 1.16 -8.78
N LEU A 268 -20.21 1.41 -9.28
CA LEU A 268 -20.86 2.71 -9.18
C LEU A 268 -21.04 3.15 -7.71
N ALA A 269 -21.45 2.22 -6.84
CA ALA A 269 -21.59 2.49 -5.42
C ALA A 269 -20.25 2.80 -4.77
N ALA A 270 -19.19 2.07 -5.10
CA ALA A 270 -17.84 2.29 -4.56
C ALA A 270 -17.25 3.63 -5.01
N VAL A 271 -17.33 3.93 -6.32
CA VAL A 271 -16.84 5.20 -6.87
C VAL A 271 -17.67 6.38 -6.36
N GLY A 272 -18.99 6.30 -6.47
CA GLY A 272 -19.89 7.37 -6.01
C GLY A 272 -19.80 7.58 -4.49
N GLY A 273 -19.78 6.51 -3.73
CA GLY A 273 -19.54 6.53 -2.28
C GLY A 273 -18.17 7.08 -1.92
N GLY A 274 -17.13 6.68 -2.64
CA GLY A 274 -15.78 7.19 -2.48
C GLY A 274 -15.68 8.70 -2.75
N ILE A 275 -16.21 9.15 -3.88
CA ILE A 275 -16.26 10.59 -4.21
C ILE A 275 -17.02 11.37 -3.13
N PHE A 276 -18.20 10.88 -2.72
CA PHE A 276 -18.97 11.51 -1.66
C PHE A 276 -18.19 11.56 -0.33
N PHE A 277 -17.57 10.45 0.07
CA PHE A 277 -16.81 10.34 1.30
C PHE A 277 -15.60 11.28 1.32
N TYR A 278 -14.80 11.27 0.23
CA TYR A 278 -13.59 12.10 0.14
C TYR A 278 -13.85 13.56 -0.23
N THR A 279 -15.08 13.93 -0.58
CA THR A 279 -15.45 15.34 -0.77
C THR A 279 -16.19 15.95 0.42
N ARG A 280 -16.95 15.13 1.20
CA ARG A 280 -17.87 15.65 2.22
C ARG A 280 -17.56 15.18 3.64
N VAL A 281 -17.10 13.94 3.81
CA VAL A 281 -16.91 13.32 5.14
C VAL A 281 -15.47 13.48 5.62
N ARG A 282 -14.51 13.13 4.77
CA ARG A 282 -13.07 13.30 5.02
C ARG A 282 -12.42 13.85 3.76
N PRO A 283 -12.40 15.16 3.57
CA PRO A 283 -11.81 15.77 2.39
C PRO A 283 -10.39 15.30 2.15
N SER A 284 -10.14 14.70 0.99
CA SER A 284 -8.83 14.17 0.60
C SER A 284 -8.67 14.27 -0.91
N VAL A 285 -7.73 15.09 -1.36
CA VAL A 285 -7.41 15.23 -2.79
C VAL A 285 -7.00 13.88 -3.37
N LEU A 286 -6.14 13.13 -2.66
CA LEU A 286 -5.66 11.83 -3.13
C LEU A 286 -6.79 10.81 -3.27
N GLY A 287 -7.64 10.66 -2.24
CA GLY A 287 -8.76 9.71 -2.29
C GLY A 287 -9.76 10.03 -3.39
N MET A 288 -10.13 11.31 -3.53
CA MET A 288 -11.01 11.77 -4.61
C MET A 288 -10.36 11.56 -5.98
N SER A 289 -9.05 11.87 -6.13
CA SER A 289 -8.32 11.69 -7.39
C SER A 289 -8.30 10.25 -7.85
N LEU A 290 -8.10 9.29 -6.94
CA LEU A 290 -8.10 7.86 -7.25
C LEU A 290 -9.46 7.42 -7.80
N CYS A 291 -10.57 7.84 -7.19
CA CYS A 291 -11.91 7.53 -7.69
C CYS A 291 -12.18 8.16 -9.07
N VAL A 292 -11.82 9.43 -9.27
CA VAL A 292 -12.01 10.13 -10.53
C VAL A 292 -11.14 9.55 -11.65
N LEU A 293 -9.90 9.16 -11.34
CA LEU A 293 -9.01 8.51 -12.30
C LEU A 293 -9.51 7.12 -12.69
N ASP A 294 -10.05 6.35 -11.76
CA ASP A 294 -10.63 5.03 -12.06
C ASP A 294 -11.80 5.17 -13.03
N VAL A 295 -12.71 6.14 -12.82
CA VAL A 295 -13.76 6.47 -13.79
C VAL A 295 -13.19 6.84 -15.15
N ALA A 296 -12.18 7.72 -15.18
CA ALA A 296 -11.56 8.16 -16.41
C ALA A 296 -10.96 6.98 -17.21
N VAL A 297 -10.31 6.05 -16.52
CA VAL A 297 -9.74 4.83 -17.13
C VAL A 297 -10.85 3.96 -17.72
N ILE A 298 -11.93 3.66 -16.97
CA ILE A 298 -13.05 2.83 -17.46
C ILE A 298 -13.71 3.49 -18.66
N VAL A 299 -13.98 4.80 -18.60
CA VAL A 299 -14.57 5.55 -19.72
C VAL A 299 -13.64 5.54 -20.93
N ALA A 300 -12.35 5.79 -20.76
CA ALA A 300 -11.37 5.77 -21.84
C ALA A 300 -11.25 4.38 -22.50
N CYS A 301 -11.22 3.31 -21.69
CA CYS A 301 -11.21 1.93 -22.19
C CYS A 301 -12.49 1.59 -22.98
N THR A 302 -13.66 2.01 -22.49
CA THR A 302 -14.93 1.78 -23.16
C THR A 302 -14.99 2.46 -24.52
N PHE A 303 -14.65 3.75 -24.57
CA PHE A 303 -14.61 4.50 -25.84
C PHE A 303 -13.51 3.98 -26.78
N GLY A 304 -12.33 3.65 -26.23
CA GLY A 304 -11.25 3.06 -27.01
C GLY A 304 -11.68 1.75 -27.68
N ARG A 305 -12.35 0.87 -26.93
CA ARG A 305 -12.87 -0.40 -27.47
C ARG A 305 -13.88 -0.15 -28.60
N VAL A 306 -14.88 0.70 -28.37
CA VAL A 306 -15.93 1.00 -29.38
C VAL A 306 -15.32 1.61 -30.64
N LEU A 307 -14.37 2.55 -30.51
CA LEU A 307 -13.74 3.20 -31.66
C LEU A 307 -12.80 2.29 -32.44
N LEU A 308 -12.10 1.40 -31.74
CA LEU A 308 -11.10 0.54 -32.36
C LEU A 308 -11.66 -0.79 -32.86
N GLU A 309 -12.90 -1.14 -32.55
CA GLU A 309 -13.50 -2.42 -32.97
C GLU A 309 -13.47 -2.62 -34.48
N ASP A 310 -13.78 -1.56 -35.25
CA ASP A 310 -13.81 -1.58 -36.72
C ASP A 310 -12.57 -0.92 -37.37
N THR A 311 -11.73 -0.21 -36.62
CA THR A 311 -10.62 0.63 -37.15
C THR A 311 -9.27 0.26 -36.56
N TRP A 312 -9.12 -0.94 -36.02
CA TRP A 312 -7.88 -1.39 -35.35
C TRP A 312 -6.64 -1.26 -36.22
N ASP A 313 -6.76 -1.51 -37.53
CA ASP A 313 -5.68 -1.45 -38.52
C ASP A 313 -5.47 -0.05 -39.11
N GLU A 314 -6.32 0.94 -38.76
CA GLU A 314 -6.24 2.29 -39.31
C GLU A 314 -5.58 3.29 -38.36
N PRO A 315 -4.54 4.01 -38.80
CA PRO A 315 -3.89 5.02 -37.97
C PRO A 315 -4.81 6.13 -37.48
N VAL A 316 -5.87 6.42 -38.22
CA VAL A 316 -6.87 7.45 -37.89
C VAL A 316 -7.68 7.05 -36.64
N GLY A 317 -8.05 5.78 -36.52
CA GLY A 317 -8.75 5.25 -35.32
C GLY A 317 -7.94 5.48 -34.05
N TRP A 318 -6.65 5.17 -34.08
CA TRP A 318 -5.73 5.40 -32.96
C TRP A 318 -5.55 6.88 -32.62
N LEU A 319 -5.51 7.75 -33.62
CA LEU A 319 -5.41 9.20 -33.40
C LEU A 319 -6.67 9.74 -32.71
N ILE A 320 -7.86 9.32 -33.14
CA ILE A 320 -9.12 9.72 -32.52
C ILE A 320 -9.18 9.21 -31.06
N ALA A 321 -8.83 7.95 -30.82
CA ALA A 321 -8.80 7.37 -29.50
C ALA A 321 -7.84 8.12 -28.56
N ALA A 322 -6.65 8.52 -29.06
CA ALA A 322 -5.69 9.31 -28.33
C ALA A 322 -6.21 10.73 -27.96
N ILE A 323 -6.84 11.42 -28.91
CA ILE A 323 -7.44 12.75 -28.65
C ILE A 323 -8.55 12.63 -27.60
N LEU A 324 -9.39 11.62 -27.71
CA LEU A 324 -10.46 11.37 -26.77
C LEU A 324 -9.93 11.05 -25.37
N ALA A 325 -8.90 10.21 -25.27
CA ALA A 325 -8.23 9.92 -24.00
C ALA A 325 -7.65 11.20 -23.36
N ILE A 326 -7.00 12.07 -24.15
CA ILE A 326 -6.49 13.37 -23.67
C ILE A 326 -7.66 14.24 -23.13
N GLY A 327 -8.81 14.25 -23.82
CA GLY A 327 -10.00 14.97 -23.36
C GLY A 327 -10.55 14.44 -22.04
N ILE A 328 -10.67 13.11 -21.92
CA ILE A 328 -11.17 12.44 -20.70
C ILE A 328 -10.24 12.70 -19.50
N PHE A 329 -8.94 12.46 -19.65
CA PHE A 329 -7.97 12.70 -18.57
C PHE A 329 -7.78 14.18 -18.26
N GLY A 330 -7.89 15.06 -19.29
CA GLY A 330 -7.89 16.51 -19.09
C GLY A 330 -9.11 16.98 -18.29
N GLY A 331 -10.30 16.44 -18.58
CA GLY A 331 -11.52 16.66 -17.82
C GLY A 331 -11.41 16.16 -16.37
N ALA A 332 -10.90 14.93 -16.18
CA ALA A 332 -10.62 14.37 -14.84
C ALA A 332 -9.67 15.28 -14.04
N THR A 333 -8.58 15.71 -14.66
CA THR A 333 -7.61 16.64 -14.04
C THR A 333 -8.27 17.97 -13.67
N ALA A 334 -9.10 18.54 -14.52
CA ALA A 334 -9.81 19.79 -14.23
C ALA A 334 -10.76 19.65 -13.02
N VAL A 335 -11.45 18.52 -12.89
CA VAL A 335 -12.30 18.22 -11.72
C VAL A 335 -11.48 18.12 -10.45
N ILE A 336 -10.36 17.39 -10.49
CA ILE A 336 -9.44 17.24 -9.34
C ILE A 336 -8.88 18.59 -8.90
N LEU A 337 -8.41 19.40 -9.85
CA LEU A 337 -7.85 20.72 -9.56
C LEU A 337 -8.89 21.70 -8.99
N ARG A 338 -10.14 21.65 -9.48
CA ARG A 338 -11.23 22.45 -8.91
C ARG A 338 -11.51 22.08 -7.46
N PHE A 339 -11.52 20.79 -7.17
CA PHE A 339 -11.70 20.31 -5.80
C PHE A 339 -10.53 20.70 -4.90
N ALA A 340 -9.29 20.50 -5.35
CA ALA A 340 -8.09 20.87 -4.59
C ALA A 340 -8.05 22.36 -4.24
N LYS A 341 -8.46 23.25 -5.17
CA LYS A 341 -8.57 24.69 -4.90
C LYS A 341 -9.69 25.08 -3.94
N GLY A 342 -10.68 24.22 -3.73
CA GLY A 342 -11.79 24.47 -2.81
C GLY A 342 -11.54 23.98 -1.39
N LEU A 343 -10.40 23.33 -1.13
CA LEU A 343 -9.99 22.93 0.21
C LEU A 343 -9.35 24.14 0.91
N PRO A 344 -9.63 24.36 2.22
CA PRO A 344 -8.92 25.37 3.01
C PRO A 344 -7.42 25.05 2.97
N ASP A 345 -6.61 26.05 2.75
CA ASP A 345 -5.16 25.90 2.91
C ASP A 345 -4.89 25.53 4.38
N ASP A 346 -4.10 24.47 4.59
CA ASP A 346 -3.75 23.99 5.95
C ASP A 346 -2.96 25.03 6.78
N GLU A 347 -2.70 26.22 6.22
CA GLU A 347 -2.02 27.34 6.89
C GLU A 347 -2.92 28.13 7.87
N GLU A 348 -4.27 28.01 7.79
CA GLU A 348 -5.16 28.78 8.70
C GLU A 348 -5.55 28.03 9.99
N SER A 349 -5.12 26.81 10.20
CA SER A 349 -5.36 26.09 11.47
C SER A 349 -4.19 26.22 12.47
N GLN A 350 -3.68 27.44 12.68
CA GLN A 350 -2.98 27.77 13.91
C GLN A 350 -3.99 28.41 14.88
N PRO A 351 -4.23 27.82 16.04
CA PRO A 351 -4.97 28.49 17.08
C PRO A 351 -4.09 29.63 17.63
N GLY A 352 -4.32 30.81 17.18
CA GLY A 352 -4.05 31.98 17.97
C GLY A 352 -4.99 31.98 19.16
N GLU A 353 -4.45 32.32 20.32
CA GLU A 353 -5.02 32.60 21.61
C GLU A 353 -4.79 31.51 22.67
N VAL A 354 -3.66 31.72 23.34
CA VAL A 354 -3.60 31.46 24.77
C VAL A 354 -3.48 32.82 25.45
N VAL A 355 -4.54 33.23 26.07
CA VAL A 355 -4.52 34.25 27.15
C VAL A 355 -4.11 33.57 28.45
#